data_74c0dd75c7359b414b32eb9850396f1f
#
_entry.id   74c0dd75c7359b414b32eb9850396f1f
#
_cell.length_a   1.000
_cell.length_b   1.000
_cell.length_c   1.000
_cell.angle_alpha   90.00
_cell.angle_beta   90.00
_cell.angle_gamma   90.00
#
_symmetry.space_group_name_H-M   'P 1'
#
loop_
_entity.id
_entity.type
_entity.pdbx_description
1 polymer ?
#
loop_
_entity_poly.entity_id
_entity_poly.type
_entity_poly.pdbx_seq_one_letter_code
_entity_poly.pdbx_strand_id
1 'polypeptide(L)'
;MNPQEVPQMIVITFDDAVNDENWSLYQDKLFPPNYKNPNGCPIHGTFYVSHQYTNYAMVQKLWNQGHEIAVHSITHRGPEEWWGKNATIEDWFDEMVGQANIINRYASF
;
A
#
# COMPACT_ATOMS: atom_id res chain seq x y z
N MET A 1 -6.85 -5.72 -31.74
CA MET A 1 -5.66 -4.93 -31.32
C MET A 1 -4.44 -5.76 -31.66
N ASN A 2 -3.44 -5.18 -32.34
CA ASN A 2 -2.21 -5.89 -32.68
C ASN A 2 -1.46 -6.20 -31.37
N PRO A 3 -1.04 -7.46 -31.11
CA PRO A 3 -0.30 -7.80 -29.89
C PRO A 3 0.97 -6.96 -29.65
N GLN A 4 1.59 -6.47 -30.71
CA GLN A 4 2.77 -5.61 -30.63
C GLN A 4 2.46 -4.18 -30.15
N GLU A 5 1.19 -3.78 -30.17
CA GLU A 5 0.72 -2.46 -29.69
C GLU A 5 0.18 -2.50 -28.27
N VAL A 6 0.06 -3.69 -27.67
CA VAL A 6 -0.40 -3.87 -26.29
C VAL A 6 0.80 -3.70 -25.35
N PRO A 7 0.78 -2.73 -24.43
CA PRO A 7 1.89 -2.54 -23.50
C PRO A 7 1.95 -3.71 -22.50
N GLN A 8 3.18 -4.12 -22.15
CA GLN A 8 3.40 -4.97 -20.99
C GLN A 8 3.17 -4.14 -19.73
N MET A 9 2.17 -4.51 -18.92
CA MET A 9 1.87 -3.86 -17.65
C MET A 9 2.33 -4.73 -16.48
N ILE A 10 2.99 -4.10 -15.51
CA ILE A 10 3.43 -4.73 -14.26
C ILE A 10 2.86 -3.92 -13.10
N VAL A 11 2.11 -4.57 -12.22
CA VAL A 11 1.61 -4.00 -10.96
C VAL A 11 2.54 -4.44 -9.84
N ILE A 12 3.06 -3.48 -9.07
CA ILE A 12 3.95 -3.74 -7.94
C ILE A 12 3.19 -3.36 -6.67
N THR A 13 3.03 -4.32 -5.76
CA THR A 13 2.30 -4.13 -4.51
C THR A 13 3.16 -4.54 -3.31
N PHE A 14 2.90 -3.92 -2.18
CA PHE A 14 3.55 -4.19 -0.90
C PHE A 14 2.50 -4.29 0.18
N ASP A 15 2.62 -5.28 1.04
CA ASP A 15 1.75 -5.47 2.18
C ASP A 15 2.46 -5.07 3.48
N ASP A 16 1.68 -4.94 4.56
CA ASP A 16 2.10 -4.71 5.93
C ASP A 16 2.54 -3.29 6.27
N ALA A 17 3.46 -3.17 7.23
CA ALA A 17 3.88 -1.91 7.79
C ALA A 17 4.84 -1.14 6.87
N VAL A 18 4.66 0.17 6.82
CA VAL A 18 5.64 1.10 6.27
C VAL A 18 6.42 1.73 7.42
N ASN A 19 7.73 1.46 7.51
CA ASN A 19 8.58 1.92 8.61
C ASN A 19 10.04 2.08 8.19
N ASP A 20 10.91 2.36 9.15
CA ASP A 20 12.34 2.61 8.90
C ASP A 20 13.07 1.39 8.31
N GLU A 21 12.63 0.17 8.60
CA GLU A 21 13.28 -1.06 8.13
C GLU A 21 13.17 -1.22 6.61
N ASN A 22 12.04 -0.80 6.03
CA ASN A 22 11.78 -0.96 4.60
C ASN A 22 11.88 0.35 3.80
N TRP A 23 12.01 1.50 4.48
CA TRP A 23 11.99 2.81 3.83
C TRP A 23 13.08 3.00 2.77
N SER A 24 14.32 2.64 3.10
CA SER A 24 15.43 2.79 2.14
C SER A 24 15.27 1.89 0.91
N LEU A 25 14.67 0.72 1.07
CA LEU A 25 14.35 -0.16 -0.06
C LEU A 25 13.42 0.55 -1.05
N TYR A 26 12.35 1.19 -0.55
CA TYR A 26 11.40 1.90 -1.40
C TYR A 26 12.03 3.10 -2.09
N GLN A 27 12.75 3.95 -1.34
CA GLN A 27 13.27 5.21 -1.87
C GLN A 27 14.50 5.03 -2.77
N ASP A 28 15.43 4.15 -2.40
CA ASP A 28 16.73 4.07 -3.04
C ASP A 28 16.84 2.96 -4.09
N LYS A 29 16.01 1.93 -3.97
CA LYS A 29 16.13 0.73 -4.82
C LYS A 29 14.96 0.53 -5.77
N LEU A 30 13.73 0.69 -5.28
CA LEU A 30 12.54 0.37 -6.07
C LEU A 30 11.99 1.58 -6.83
N PHE A 31 11.95 2.75 -6.20
CA PHE A 31 11.35 3.95 -6.75
C PHE A 31 12.29 5.17 -6.77
N PRO A 32 13.59 5.02 -7.11
CA PRO A 32 14.44 6.19 -7.22
C PRO A 32 13.94 7.12 -8.34
N PRO A 33 14.07 8.45 -8.21
CA PRO A 33 13.45 9.43 -9.13
C PRO A 33 13.89 9.30 -10.59
N ASN A 34 15.01 8.66 -10.85
CA ASN A 34 15.53 8.43 -12.19
C ASN A 34 14.91 7.20 -12.90
N TYR A 35 14.19 6.33 -12.18
CA TYR A 35 13.50 5.20 -12.78
C TYR A 35 12.15 5.66 -13.33
N LYS A 36 11.91 5.36 -14.60
CA LYS A 36 10.70 5.80 -15.30
C LYS A 36 10.16 4.73 -16.22
N ASN A 37 8.88 4.80 -16.44
CA ASN A 37 8.22 4.05 -17.50
C ASN A 37 8.70 4.50 -18.90
N PRO A 38 8.51 3.69 -19.94
CA PRO A 38 8.90 4.05 -21.32
C PRO A 38 8.28 5.36 -21.83
N ASN A 39 7.13 5.76 -21.28
CA ASN A 39 6.47 7.03 -21.60
C ASN A 39 7.01 8.23 -20.79
N GLY A 40 8.05 8.04 -19.96
CA GLY A 40 8.66 9.07 -19.12
C GLY A 40 7.97 9.32 -17.79
N CYS A 41 6.83 8.67 -17.51
CA CYS A 41 6.15 8.80 -16.22
C CYS A 41 6.93 8.08 -15.11
N PRO A 42 6.87 8.57 -13.85
CA PRO A 42 7.42 7.87 -12.70
C PRO A 42 6.84 6.46 -12.53
N ILE A 43 7.60 5.58 -11.91
CA ILE A 43 7.12 4.26 -11.50
C ILE A 43 6.48 4.40 -10.13
N HIS A 44 5.26 3.87 -9.98
CA HIS A 44 4.53 3.87 -8.72
C HIS A 44 4.17 2.43 -8.30
N GLY A 45 3.96 2.23 -7.01
CA GLY A 45 3.44 0.99 -6.45
C GLY A 45 2.19 1.24 -5.61
N THR A 46 1.53 0.16 -5.21
CA THR A 46 0.41 0.17 -4.27
C THR A 46 0.88 -0.40 -2.93
N PHE A 47 0.60 0.32 -1.85
CA PHE A 47 0.95 -0.08 -0.49
C PHE A 47 -0.32 -0.42 0.30
N TYR A 48 -0.52 -1.69 0.60
CA TYR A 48 -1.57 -2.18 1.47
C TYR A 48 -1.10 -2.11 2.92
N VAL A 49 -1.47 -1.04 3.62
CA VAL A 49 -0.88 -0.67 4.91
C VAL A 49 -1.67 -1.25 6.06
N SER A 50 -1.01 -2.02 6.94
CA SER A 50 -1.52 -2.43 8.25
C SER A 50 -1.16 -1.39 9.32
N HIS A 51 -1.83 -1.46 10.51
CA HIS A 51 -1.62 -0.44 11.54
C HIS A 51 -0.35 -0.67 12.36
N GLN A 52 -0.13 -1.90 12.82
CA GLN A 52 0.98 -2.21 13.72
C GLN A 52 2.32 -1.94 13.06
N TYR A 53 3.22 -1.25 13.75
CA TYR A 53 4.57 -0.85 13.30
C TYR A 53 4.63 0.15 12.14
N THR A 54 3.50 0.70 11.68
CA THR A 54 3.47 1.68 10.59
C THR A 54 3.78 3.10 11.08
N ASN A 55 4.68 3.77 10.35
CA ASN A 55 4.94 5.19 10.48
C ASN A 55 4.08 5.97 9.48
N TYR A 56 3.02 6.60 9.95
CA TYR A 56 2.07 7.31 9.08
C TYR A 56 2.65 8.55 8.39
N ALA A 57 3.71 9.16 8.93
CA ALA A 57 4.42 10.21 8.20
C ALA A 57 5.13 9.69 6.96
N MET A 58 5.59 8.44 6.98
CA MET A 58 6.15 7.78 5.79
C MET A 58 5.05 7.40 4.79
N VAL A 59 3.90 6.94 5.27
CA VAL A 59 2.72 6.69 4.42
C VAL A 59 2.31 7.96 3.68
N GLN A 60 2.26 9.10 4.36
CA GLN A 60 1.98 10.39 3.74
C GLN A 60 3.03 10.76 2.67
N LYS A 61 4.31 10.48 2.92
CA LYS A 61 5.37 10.73 1.93
C LYS A 61 5.19 9.86 0.68
N LEU A 62 4.84 8.57 0.83
CA LEU A 62 4.54 7.70 -0.30
C LEU A 62 3.35 8.23 -1.11
N TRP A 63 2.28 8.64 -0.46
CA TRP A 63 1.15 9.28 -1.11
C TRP A 63 1.57 10.53 -1.90
N ASN A 64 2.34 11.43 -1.28
CA ASN A 64 2.82 12.65 -1.93
C ASN A 64 3.76 12.37 -3.12
N GLN A 65 4.40 11.21 -3.15
CA GLN A 65 5.22 10.74 -4.28
C GLN A 65 4.38 10.11 -5.41
N GLY A 66 3.06 9.99 -5.23
CA GLY A 66 2.13 9.46 -6.23
C GLY A 66 1.86 7.96 -6.12
N HIS A 67 2.33 7.29 -5.05
CA HIS A 67 1.98 5.90 -4.80
C HIS A 67 0.52 5.76 -4.35
N GLU A 68 -0.08 4.63 -4.64
CA GLU A 68 -1.41 4.28 -4.12
C GLU A 68 -1.28 3.73 -2.69
N ILE A 69 -2.16 4.19 -1.80
CA ILE A 69 -2.27 3.69 -0.43
C ILE A 69 -3.60 2.97 -0.27
N ALA A 70 -3.55 1.76 0.22
CA ALA A 70 -4.70 0.91 0.46
C ALA A 70 -4.68 0.34 1.88
N VAL A 71 -5.78 -0.26 2.31
CA VAL A 71 -5.91 -0.84 3.65
C VAL A 71 -5.47 -2.30 3.66
N HIS A 72 -4.81 -2.71 4.75
CA HIS A 72 -4.44 -4.11 5.01
C HIS A 72 -4.86 -4.55 6.41
N SER A 73 -6.02 -4.07 6.87
CA SER A 73 -6.59 -4.21 8.21
C SER A 73 -5.84 -3.49 9.33
N ILE A 74 -6.47 -3.36 10.48
CA ILE A 74 -5.84 -2.79 11.69
C ILE A 74 -4.96 -3.83 12.37
N THR A 75 -5.54 -4.98 12.70
CA THR A 75 -4.89 -5.96 13.57
C THR A 75 -4.02 -6.97 12.83
N HIS A 76 -4.18 -7.08 11.53
CA HIS A 76 -3.54 -8.13 10.71
C HIS A 76 -3.72 -9.51 11.35
N ARG A 77 -4.94 -9.77 11.82
CA ARG A 77 -5.26 -10.90 12.69
C ARG A 77 -5.10 -12.25 11.99
N GLY A 78 -4.35 -13.14 12.62
CA GLY A 78 -4.27 -14.54 12.23
C GLY A 78 -5.11 -15.45 13.13
N PRO A 79 -5.34 -16.70 12.72
CA PRO A 79 -5.02 -17.26 11.39
C PRO A 79 -5.96 -16.72 10.29
N GLU A 80 -5.54 -16.79 9.02
CA GLU A 80 -6.35 -16.33 7.86
C GLU A 80 -7.78 -16.86 7.85
N GLU A 81 -7.98 -18.07 8.33
CA GLU A 81 -9.30 -18.69 8.43
C GLU A 81 -10.29 -17.87 9.26
N TRP A 82 -9.81 -17.07 10.21
CA TRP A 82 -10.67 -16.20 11.00
C TRP A 82 -11.47 -15.26 10.11
N TRP A 83 -10.84 -14.65 9.11
CA TRP A 83 -11.46 -13.71 8.19
C TRP A 83 -12.60 -14.30 7.37
N GLY A 84 -12.49 -15.57 6.98
CA GLY A 84 -13.50 -16.25 6.17
C GLY A 84 -14.55 -17.03 6.96
N LYS A 85 -14.27 -17.42 8.20
CA LYS A 85 -15.14 -18.33 8.96
C LYS A 85 -15.73 -17.71 10.23
N ASN A 86 -15.00 -16.84 10.90
CA ASN A 86 -15.36 -16.37 12.24
C ASN A 86 -15.65 -14.86 12.30
N ALA A 87 -15.05 -14.08 11.41
CA ALA A 87 -15.25 -12.63 11.36
C ALA A 87 -16.68 -12.29 10.96
N THR A 88 -17.29 -11.40 11.70
CA THR A 88 -18.61 -10.83 11.40
C THR A 88 -18.48 -9.70 10.39
N ILE A 89 -19.61 -9.22 9.87
CA ILE A 89 -19.65 -8.02 9.03
C ILE A 89 -19.11 -6.80 9.79
N GLU A 90 -19.39 -6.73 11.09
CA GLU A 90 -18.92 -5.65 11.96
C GLU A 90 -17.39 -5.70 12.14
N ASP A 91 -16.82 -6.90 12.36
CA ASP A 91 -15.37 -7.09 12.40
C ASP A 91 -14.69 -6.62 11.11
N TRP A 92 -15.22 -7.00 9.95
CA TRP A 92 -14.72 -6.55 8.65
C TRP A 92 -14.81 -5.03 8.49
N PHE A 93 -15.93 -4.44 8.91
CA PHE A 93 -16.11 -2.99 8.86
C PHE A 93 -15.09 -2.28 9.74
N ASP A 94 -14.93 -2.72 10.98
CA ASP A 94 -14.00 -2.11 11.93
C ASP A 94 -12.55 -2.23 11.47
N GLU A 95 -12.17 -3.39 10.95
CA GLU A 95 -10.80 -3.63 10.48
C GLU A 95 -10.44 -2.85 9.21
N MET A 96 -11.34 -2.77 8.24
CA MET A 96 -11.06 -2.16 6.93
C MET A 96 -11.41 -0.67 6.90
N VAL A 97 -12.62 -0.31 7.29
CA VAL A 97 -13.04 1.11 7.32
C VAL A 97 -12.34 1.83 8.47
N GLY A 98 -12.16 1.15 9.61
CA GLY A 98 -11.36 1.67 10.72
C GLY A 98 -9.94 2.01 10.29
N GLN A 99 -9.27 1.11 9.57
CA GLN A 99 -7.92 1.37 9.04
C GLN A 99 -7.89 2.53 8.04
N ALA A 100 -8.87 2.63 7.15
CA ALA A 100 -8.98 3.77 6.25
C ALA A 100 -9.09 5.11 7.01
N ASN A 101 -9.90 5.14 8.05
CA ASN A 101 -10.06 6.31 8.91
C ASN A 101 -8.76 6.67 9.66
N ILE A 102 -8.01 5.67 10.13
CA ILE A 102 -6.71 5.88 10.76
C ILE A 102 -5.72 6.48 9.74
N ILE A 103 -5.62 5.90 8.55
CA ILE A 103 -4.75 6.40 7.48
C ILE A 103 -5.10 7.86 7.16
N ASN A 104 -6.36 8.16 6.88
CA ASN A 104 -6.82 9.52 6.57
C ASN A 104 -6.49 10.53 7.68
N ARG A 105 -6.62 10.10 8.94
CA ARG A 105 -6.39 10.99 10.10
C ARG A 105 -4.91 11.28 10.31
N TYR A 106 -4.04 10.30 10.16
CA TYR A 106 -2.63 10.40 10.57
C TYR A 106 -1.66 10.57 9.40
N ALA A 107 -2.05 10.24 8.18
CA ALA A 107 -1.29 10.53 6.98
C ALA A 107 -1.77 11.80 6.23
N SER A 108 -2.83 12.45 6.71
CA SER A 108 -3.28 13.78 6.27
C SER A 108 -3.48 13.94 4.75
N PHE A 109 -4.22 13.03 4.11
CA PHE A 109 -4.64 13.16 2.72
C PHE A 109 -6.12 12.86 2.52
#